data_28561ea7d850203d364ddec6dc256339
#
_entry.id   28561ea7d850203d364ddec6dc256339
#
_cell.length_a   1.000
_cell.length_b   1.000
_cell.length_c   1.000
_cell.angle_alpha   90.00
_cell.angle_beta   90.00
_cell.angle_gamma   90.00
#
_symmetry.space_group_name_H-M   'P 1'
#
loop_
_entity.id
_entity.type
_entity.pdbx_description
1 polymer ?
#
loop_
_entity_poly.entity_id
_entity_poly.type
_entity_poly.pdbx_seq_one_letter_code
_entity_poly.pdbx_strand_id
1 'polypeptide(L)'
;MRARSAVFVLWVFAPAAVGAQALGFGPIVLQLPASTRALGFGNVYVGVREPEAIFYNPAQLGVRPGVALSVERYGSVATAGAFASTYVFGPFGFGVGAQMLDFHASSAGYPGVAPNGEQLLADGSLPASSIVAATALEMAYKGIRWGVTGKVAQDRVSDARDGVLAADVGAAKEIGPVTVGATVQNLGAGAKMLGTSAALPTRGTIGVGGAGLPVGPLDMAISAALSVRRGGRVSPAGGVEFGYVPIEGVTFAGRVGARLPEKNAESPVTVGASFTFDRLSIDYAFEPYQGKGSGHRVGLRIR
;
A
#
# COMPACT_ATOMS: atom_id res chain seq x y z
N MET A 1 -41.47 19.77 -10.88
CA MET A 1 -40.59 18.78 -10.26
C MET A 1 -39.44 19.52 -9.57
N ARG A 2 -39.41 19.53 -8.24
CA ARG A 2 -38.38 20.26 -7.45
C ARG A 2 -37.24 19.31 -7.14
N ALA A 3 -36.04 19.58 -7.68
CA ALA A 3 -34.83 18.85 -7.34
C ALA A 3 -34.44 19.19 -5.88
N ARG A 4 -34.42 18.17 -5.03
CA ARG A 4 -33.85 18.27 -3.68
C ARG A 4 -32.35 18.00 -3.76
N SER A 5 -31.55 19.05 -3.66
CA SER A 5 -30.10 18.96 -3.47
C SER A 5 -29.84 18.41 -2.07
N ALA A 6 -29.32 17.19 -1.99
CA ALA A 6 -28.80 16.65 -0.74
C ALA A 6 -27.39 17.17 -0.54
N VAL A 7 -27.24 18.10 0.39
CA VAL A 7 -25.92 18.54 0.87
C VAL A 7 -25.39 17.47 1.83
N PHE A 8 -24.38 16.72 1.39
CA PHE A 8 -23.62 15.81 2.26
C PHE A 8 -22.60 16.62 3.03
N VAL A 9 -22.89 16.88 4.31
CA VAL A 9 -21.92 17.47 5.24
C VAL A 9 -20.93 16.39 5.65
N LEU A 10 -19.71 16.46 5.12
CA LEU A 10 -18.60 15.62 5.54
C LEU A 10 -18.13 16.11 6.92
N TRP A 11 -18.50 15.41 7.98
CA TRP A 11 -17.91 15.60 9.29
C TRP A 11 -16.47 15.09 9.26
N VAL A 12 -15.51 16.00 9.13
CA VAL A 12 -14.09 15.72 9.37
C VAL A 12 -13.93 15.57 10.88
N PHE A 13 -13.83 14.34 11.36
CA PHE A 13 -13.39 14.09 12.72
C PHE A 13 -11.96 14.57 12.86
N ALA A 14 -11.77 15.73 13.47
CA ALA A 14 -10.48 16.17 13.98
C ALA A 14 -10.18 15.32 15.23
N PRO A 15 -9.16 14.45 15.24
CA PRO A 15 -8.77 13.77 16.44
C PRO A 15 -8.17 14.80 17.40
N ALA A 16 -8.73 14.88 18.60
CA ALA A 16 -8.14 15.65 19.68
C ALA A 16 -6.68 15.22 19.88
N ALA A 17 -5.77 16.19 19.81
CA ALA A 17 -4.36 15.98 20.07
C ALA A 17 -4.18 15.65 21.56
N VAL A 18 -4.15 14.35 21.88
CA VAL A 18 -3.62 13.87 23.15
C VAL A 18 -2.12 13.84 22.98
N GLY A 19 -1.45 14.79 23.62
CA GLY A 19 0.01 14.86 23.67
C GLY A 19 0.58 13.67 24.44
N ALA A 20 0.98 12.63 23.70
CA ALA A 20 1.99 11.69 24.11
C ALA A 20 3.01 11.66 22.99
N GLN A 21 4.24 11.98 23.29
CA GLN A 21 5.38 11.77 22.39
C GLN A 21 5.51 10.25 22.18
N ALA A 22 4.74 9.69 21.27
CA ALA A 22 4.92 8.33 20.82
C ALA A 22 6.21 8.32 19.98
N LEU A 23 7.26 7.73 20.50
CA LEU A 23 8.50 7.45 19.81
C LEU A 23 8.22 6.38 18.73
N GLY A 24 7.74 6.80 17.57
CA GLY A 24 7.53 5.94 16.40
C GLY A 24 6.08 5.51 16.18
N PHE A 25 5.79 5.17 14.93
CA PHE A 25 4.55 4.52 14.52
C PHE A 25 4.76 3.00 14.56
N GLY A 26 3.70 2.24 14.90
CA GLY A 26 3.66 0.77 14.95
C GLY A 26 4.14 0.10 13.67
N PRO A 27 3.86 -1.19 13.44
CA PRO A 27 4.66 -2.02 12.55
C PRO A 27 5.01 -1.35 11.22
N ILE A 28 6.32 -1.28 10.94
CA ILE A 28 6.86 -0.54 9.77
C ILE A 28 6.31 -1.08 8.44
N VAL A 29 6.03 -2.38 8.38
CA VAL A 29 5.45 -3.05 7.21
C VAL A 29 4.10 -2.44 6.80
N LEU A 30 3.31 -1.89 7.73
CA LEU A 30 2.03 -1.23 7.44
C LEU A 30 2.18 0.09 6.67
N GLN A 31 3.40 0.60 6.52
CA GLN A 31 3.71 1.85 5.83
C GLN A 31 4.37 1.64 4.47
N LEU A 32 4.79 0.40 4.17
CA LEU A 32 5.51 0.07 2.95
C LEU A 32 4.56 -0.13 1.75
N PRO A 33 5.03 0.16 0.53
CA PRO A 33 4.33 -0.25 -0.68
C PRO A 33 4.11 -1.77 -0.71
N ALA A 34 2.95 -2.22 -1.18
CA ALA A 34 2.62 -3.63 -1.34
C ALA A 34 2.57 -4.07 -2.80
N SER A 35 2.39 -3.13 -3.73
CA SER A 35 2.24 -3.40 -5.15
C SER A 35 3.35 -2.74 -5.94
N THR A 36 3.96 -3.52 -6.86
CA THR A 36 4.95 -3.02 -7.82
C THR A 36 4.34 -1.98 -8.75
N ARG A 37 3.10 -2.22 -9.20
CA ARG A 37 2.39 -1.28 -10.05
C ARG A 37 2.09 0.03 -9.32
N ALA A 38 1.58 -0.03 -8.10
CA ALA A 38 1.31 1.16 -7.31
C ALA A 38 2.57 1.98 -7.05
N LEU A 39 3.69 1.34 -6.75
CA LEU A 39 4.98 2.01 -6.55
C LEU A 39 5.36 2.83 -7.79
N GLY A 40 5.24 2.27 -9.00
CA GLY A 40 5.47 2.99 -10.24
C GLY A 40 4.53 4.17 -10.50
N PHE A 41 3.36 4.24 -9.82
CA PHE A 41 2.42 5.36 -9.82
C PHE A 41 2.63 6.36 -8.66
N GLY A 42 3.79 6.39 -8.01
CA GLY A 42 3.99 7.22 -6.82
C GLY A 42 3.37 6.63 -5.54
N ASN A 43 3.17 5.32 -5.52
CA ASN A 43 2.49 4.56 -4.47
C ASN A 43 1.00 4.92 -4.31
N VAL A 44 0.33 5.23 -5.43
CA VAL A 44 -1.11 5.45 -5.51
C VAL A 44 -1.78 4.21 -6.10
N TYR A 45 -2.94 3.83 -5.52
CA TYR A 45 -3.70 2.66 -5.96
C TYR A 45 -5.18 3.00 -6.03
N VAL A 46 -5.59 3.72 -7.08
CA VAL A 46 -6.98 4.08 -7.36
C VAL A 46 -7.29 3.84 -8.83
N GLY A 47 -8.48 3.34 -9.13
CA GLY A 47 -8.91 3.06 -10.50
C GLY A 47 -8.44 1.71 -11.06
N VAL A 48 -7.76 0.91 -10.24
CA VAL A 48 -7.29 -0.43 -10.60
C VAL A 48 -7.87 -1.45 -9.64
N ARG A 49 -8.32 -2.59 -10.16
CA ARG A 49 -8.91 -3.68 -9.38
C ARG A 49 -8.04 -4.93 -9.50
N GLU A 50 -7.15 -5.09 -8.57
CA GLU A 50 -6.14 -6.15 -8.52
C GLU A 50 -6.00 -6.69 -7.08
N PRO A 51 -5.40 -7.87 -6.87
CA PRO A 51 -5.30 -8.48 -5.54
C PRO A 51 -4.65 -7.59 -4.48
N GLU A 52 -3.64 -6.80 -4.87
CA GLU A 52 -2.91 -5.93 -3.94
C GLU A 52 -3.76 -4.78 -3.37
N ALA A 53 -4.97 -4.53 -3.89
CA ALA A 53 -5.91 -3.56 -3.34
C ALA A 53 -6.23 -3.82 -1.86
N ILE A 54 -6.08 -5.07 -1.39
CA ILE A 54 -6.23 -5.44 0.03
C ILE A 54 -5.39 -4.58 0.97
N PHE A 55 -4.24 -4.09 0.50
CA PHE A 55 -3.32 -3.24 1.27
C PHE A 55 -3.53 -1.74 1.06
N TYR A 56 -4.41 -1.33 0.13
CA TYR A 56 -4.66 0.07 -0.23
C TYR A 56 -6.11 0.48 0.02
N ASN A 57 -7.04 -0.10 -0.72
CA ASN A 57 -8.47 0.15 -0.57
C ASN A 57 -9.26 -1.14 -0.81
N PRO A 58 -9.79 -1.78 0.23
CA PRO A 58 -10.50 -3.05 0.10
C PRO A 58 -11.78 -2.98 -0.77
N ALA A 59 -12.31 -1.80 -1.03
CA ALA A 59 -13.41 -1.62 -1.99
C ALA A 59 -12.97 -1.73 -3.46
N GLN A 60 -11.70 -2.01 -3.73
CA GLN A 60 -11.12 -2.17 -5.06
C GLN A 60 -10.47 -3.55 -5.25
N LEU A 61 -10.90 -4.56 -4.51
CA LEU A 61 -10.51 -5.95 -4.77
C LEU A 61 -10.86 -6.35 -6.21
N GLY A 62 -10.10 -7.28 -6.77
CA GLY A 62 -10.29 -7.70 -8.17
C GLY A 62 -11.69 -8.21 -8.47
N VAL A 63 -12.18 -7.92 -9.68
CA VAL A 63 -13.43 -8.49 -10.21
C VAL A 63 -13.30 -9.93 -10.66
N ARG A 64 -12.09 -10.44 -10.69
CA ARG A 64 -11.73 -11.81 -11.10
C ARG A 64 -10.77 -12.39 -10.08
N PRO A 65 -10.76 -13.72 -9.91
CA PRO A 65 -9.71 -14.38 -9.14
C PRO A 65 -8.33 -14.00 -9.67
N GLY A 66 -7.40 -13.77 -8.76
CA GLY A 66 -6.04 -13.41 -9.13
C GLY A 66 -5.07 -13.59 -7.98
N VAL A 67 -3.79 -13.68 -8.35
CA VAL A 67 -2.68 -13.78 -7.41
C VAL A 67 -1.62 -12.77 -7.79
N ALA A 68 -1.05 -12.10 -6.81
CA ALA A 68 0.07 -11.18 -6.96
C ALA A 68 1.15 -11.51 -5.94
N LEU A 69 2.40 -11.47 -6.41
CA LEU A 69 3.62 -11.62 -5.62
C LEU A 69 4.54 -10.46 -5.94
N SER A 70 5.26 -9.94 -4.97
CA SER A 70 6.33 -8.99 -5.24
C SER A 70 7.44 -9.08 -4.21
N VAL A 71 8.66 -8.74 -4.66
CA VAL A 71 9.85 -8.62 -3.81
C VAL A 71 10.51 -7.30 -4.11
N GLU A 72 10.90 -6.59 -3.07
CA GLU A 72 11.63 -5.33 -3.14
C GLU A 72 12.91 -5.42 -2.35
N ARG A 73 13.97 -4.88 -2.91
CA ARG A 73 15.26 -4.77 -2.25
C ARG A 73 15.60 -3.29 -2.01
N TYR A 74 15.86 -2.95 -0.78
CA TYR A 74 16.27 -1.63 -0.32
C TYR A 74 17.80 -1.60 -0.12
N GLY A 75 18.54 -1.40 -1.20
CA GLY A 75 19.99 -1.49 -1.17
C GLY A 75 20.47 -2.87 -0.65
N SER A 76 21.40 -2.85 0.31
CA SER A 76 21.93 -4.06 0.98
C SER A 76 21.28 -4.33 2.35
N VAL A 77 20.44 -3.42 2.85
CA VAL A 77 20.05 -3.39 4.28
C VAL A 77 18.68 -3.97 4.58
N ALA A 78 17.79 -4.06 3.57
CA ALA A 78 16.45 -4.60 3.80
C ALA A 78 15.85 -5.24 2.55
N THR A 79 14.97 -6.22 2.78
CA THR A 79 14.18 -6.87 1.74
C THR A 79 12.73 -6.94 2.18
N ALA A 80 11.81 -6.50 1.32
CA ALA A 80 10.38 -6.62 1.54
C ALA A 80 9.75 -7.59 0.54
N GLY A 81 8.75 -8.33 0.99
CA GLY A 81 7.92 -9.19 0.15
C GLY A 81 6.44 -8.87 0.35
N ALA A 82 5.63 -9.07 -0.69
CA ALA A 82 4.18 -9.02 -0.58
C ALA A 82 3.52 -10.12 -1.40
N PHE A 83 2.45 -10.66 -0.85
CA PHE A 83 1.56 -11.63 -1.47
C PHE A 83 0.13 -11.13 -1.34
N ALA A 84 -0.67 -11.27 -2.39
CA ALA A 84 -2.10 -11.03 -2.33
C ALA A 84 -2.82 -12.02 -3.26
N SER A 85 -4.00 -12.46 -2.84
CA SER A 85 -4.88 -13.27 -3.67
C SER A 85 -6.32 -12.84 -3.48
N THR A 86 -7.10 -12.89 -4.55
CA THR A 86 -8.53 -12.53 -4.54
C THR A 86 -9.37 -13.63 -5.13
N TYR A 87 -10.56 -13.78 -4.56
CA TYR A 87 -11.62 -14.68 -5.01
C TYR A 87 -12.93 -13.91 -5.10
N VAL A 88 -13.77 -14.32 -6.03
CA VAL A 88 -15.12 -13.75 -6.19
C VAL A 88 -16.13 -14.84 -5.90
N PHE A 89 -17.03 -14.56 -4.98
CA PHE A 89 -18.12 -15.46 -4.61
C PHE A 89 -19.46 -14.71 -4.60
N GLY A 90 -20.27 -14.94 -5.64
CA GLY A 90 -21.50 -14.21 -5.85
C GLY A 90 -21.27 -12.69 -5.93
N PRO A 91 -21.96 -11.88 -5.09
CA PRO A 91 -21.77 -10.42 -5.07
C PRO A 91 -20.55 -9.98 -4.23
N PHE A 92 -19.80 -10.91 -3.63
CA PHE A 92 -18.70 -10.61 -2.72
C PHE A 92 -17.35 -10.86 -3.37
N GLY A 93 -16.43 -9.90 -3.17
CA GLY A 93 -15.00 -10.08 -3.36
C GLY A 93 -14.36 -10.44 -2.03
N PHE A 94 -13.56 -11.49 -2.02
CA PHE A 94 -12.77 -11.92 -0.85
C PHE A 94 -11.29 -11.83 -1.18
N GLY A 95 -10.47 -11.33 -0.24
CA GLY A 95 -9.04 -11.22 -0.39
C GLY A 95 -8.28 -11.77 0.80
N VAL A 96 -7.11 -12.34 0.52
CA VAL A 96 -6.10 -12.67 1.53
C VAL A 96 -4.77 -12.09 1.09
N GLY A 97 -3.95 -11.68 2.05
CA GLY A 97 -2.64 -11.13 1.74
C GLY A 97 -1.68 -11.19 2.91
N ALA A 98 -0.40 -11.08 2.58
CA ALA A 98 0.66 -10.96 3.56
C ALA A 98 1.74 -10.02 3.03
N GLN A 99 2.37 -9.27 3.93
CA GLN A 99 3.60 -8.52 3.65
C GLN A 99 4.64 -8.86 4.71
N MET A 100 5.88 -8.82 4.32
CA MET A 100 7.02 -8.99 5.22
C MET A 100 8.11 -8.00 4.89
N LEU A 101 8.84 -7.58 5.90
CA LEU A 101 10.08 -6.82 5.79
C LEU A 101 11.11 -7.52 6.66
N ASP A 102 12.27 -7.80 6.09
CA ASP A 102 13.46 -8.25 6.79
C ASP A 102 14.51 -7.13 6.73
N PHE A 103 15.07 -6.75 7.86
CA PHE A 103 15.98 -5.61 7.95
C PHE A 103 16.92 -5.71 9.13
N HIS A 104 17.95 -4.88 9.12
CA HIS A 104 18.88 -4.72 10.23
C HIS A 104 18.47 -3.52 11.10
N ALA A 105 18.29 -3.73 12.41
CA ALA A 105 17.89 -2.72 13.35
C ALA A 105 19.09 -2.21 14.18
N SER A 106 19.15 -0.90 14.40
CA SER A 106 20.10 -0.34 15.36
C SER A 106 19.63 -0.64 16.79
N SER A 107 20.50 -1.15 17.64
CA SER A 107 20.20 -1.40 19.06
C SER A 107 19.77 -0.14 19.81
N ALA A 108 20.28 1.03 19.41
CA ALA A 108 19.88 2.32 19.98
C ALA A 108 18.41 2.70 19.67
N GLY A 109 17.82 2.17 18.60
CA GLY A 109 16.43 2.38 18.22
C GLY A 109 15.44 1.51 19.02
N TYR A 110 15.93 0.52 19.74
CA TYR A 110 15.10 -0.45 20.48
C TYR A 110 15.64 -0.65 21.90
N PRO A 111 15.51 0.35 22.79
CA PRO A 111 16.11 0.32 24.13
C PRO A 111 15.54 -0.77 25.05
N GLY A 112 14.38 -1.37 24.70
CA GLY A 112 13.80 -2.51 25.41
C GLY A 112 14.38 -3.87 25.02
N VAL A 113 15.24 -3.92 24.01
CA VAL A 113 15.93 -5.13 23.57
C VAL A 113 17.39 -5.05 23.99
N ALA A 114 17.77 -5.81 25.01
CA ALA A 114 19.15 -5.86 25.45
C ALA A 114 19.96 -6.73 24.50
N PRO A 115 20.90 -6.17 23.71
CA PRO A 115 21.75 -6.96 22.85
C PRO A 115 22.74 -7.77 23.69
N ASN A 116 22.80 -9.07 23.47
CA ASN A 116 23.94 -9.87 23.88
C ASN A 116 24.82 -10.13 22.65
N GLY A 117 26.09 -10.46 22.85
CA GLY A 117 27.07 -10.57 21.76
C GLY A 117 26.73 -11.65 20.71
N GLU A 118 25.87 -12.63 21.04
CA GLU A 118 25.45 -13.70 20.15
C GLU A 118 24.30 -13.27 19.22
N GLN A 119 23.57 -12.21 19.57
CA GLN A 119 22.42 -11.70 18.81
C GLN A 119 22.79 -10.60 17.83
N LEU A 120 24.00 -10.08 17.90
CA LEU A 120 24.49 -9.05 16.98
C LEU A 120 24.93 -9.68 15.64
N LEU A 121 24.57 -9.05 14.54
CA LEU A 121 25.12 -9.34 13.23
C LEU A 121 26.57 -8.84 13.12
N ALA A 122 27.27 -9.25 12.07
CA ALA A 122 28.67 -8.89 11.85
C ALA A 122 28.94 -7.35 11.80
N ASP A 123 27.90 -6.57 11.47
CA ASP A 123 27.93 -5.10 11.45
C ASP A 123 27.51 -4.45 12.78
N GLY A 124 27.29 -5.25 13.84
CA GLY A 124 26.86 -4.78 15.15
C GLY A 124 25.36 -4.41 15.23
N SER A 125 24.58 -4.72 14.21
CA SER A 125 23.12 -4.53 14.21
C SER A 125 22.37 -5.76 14.75
N LEU A 126 21.06 -5.60 14.97
CA LEU A 126 20.15 -6.66 15.39
C LEU A 126 19.33 -7.17 14.20
N PRO A 127 19.15 -8.48 14.05
CA PRO A 127 18.21 -9.02 13.06
C PRO A 127 16.79 -8.60 13.42
N ALA A 128 16.06 -8.07 12.45
CA ALA A 128 14.71 -7.57 12.65
C ALA A 128 13.78 -7.96 11.50
N SER A 129 12.52 -8.18 11.80
CA SER A 129 11.49 -8.43 10.81
C SER A 129 10.16 -7.81 11.21
N SER A 130 9.37 -7.44 10.22
CA SER A 130 8.01 -6.95 10.38
C SER A 130 7.10 -7.72 9.41
N ILE A 131 6.00 -8.26 9.91
CA ILE A 131 5.06 -9.09 9.12
C ILE A 131 3.66 -8.57 9.34
N VAL A 132 2.83 -8.61 8.29
CA VAL A 132 1.38 -8.45 8.37
C VAL A 132 0.68 -9.53 7.57
N ALA A 133 -0.37 -10.11 8.15
CA ALA A 133 -1.36 -10.92 7.47
C ALA A 133 -2.69 -10.15 7.41
N ALA A 134 -3.40 -10.26 6.29
CA ALA A 134 -4.62 -9.52 6.03
C ALA A 134 -5.70 -10.40 5.39
N THR A 135 -6.94 -10.16 5.76
CA THR A 135 -8.13 -10.69 5.08
C THR A 135 -9.08 -9.56 4.77
N ALA A 136 -9.72 -9.59 3.61
CA ALA A 136 -10.62 -8.52 3.17
C ALA A 136 -11.90 -9.06 2.55
N LEU A 137 -12.96 -8.26 2.68
CA LEU A 137 -14.26 -8.48 2.07
C LEU A 137 -14.68 -7.21 1.33
N GLU A 138 -15.14 -7.37 0.09
CA GLU A 138 -15.76 -6.33 -0.73
C GLU A 138 -17.21 -6.71 -1.05
N MET A 139 -18.09 -5.73 -1.09
CA MET A 139 -19.45 -5.88 -1.60
C MET A 139 -19.89 -4.61 -2.34
N ALA A 140 -20.70 -4.77 -3.37
CA ALA A 140 -21.34 -3.67 -4.08
C ALA A 140 -22.77 -3.46 -3.57
N TYR A 141 -23.10 -2.22 -3.20
CA TYR A 141 -24.43 -1.83 -2.79
C TYR A 141 -24.79 -0.44 -3.34
N LYS A 142 -25.91 -0.35 -4.05
CA LYS A 142 -26.41 0.90 -4.68
C LYS A 142 -25.36 1.61 -5.55
N GLY A 143 -24.57 0.86 -6.32
CA GLY A 143 -23.56 1.39 -7.23
C GLY A 143 -22.30 1.91 -6.53
N ILE A 144 -22.13 1.67 -5.24
CA ILE A 144 -20.93 1.92 -4.46
C ILE A 144 -20.38 0.58 -4.01
N ARG A 145 -19.07 0.39 -4.17
CA ARG A 145 -18.36 -0.73 -3.56
C ARG A 145 -17.89 -0.33 -2.18
N TRP A 146 -18.05 -1.23 -1.25
CA TRP A 146 -17.62 -1.10 0.15
C TRP A 146 -16.67 -2.24 0.45
N GLY A 147 -15.66 -1.97 1.23
CA GLY A 147 -14.70 -3.00 1.60
C GLY A 147 -14.18 -2.80 3.01
N VAL A 148 -13.85 -3.92 3.64
CA VAL A 148 -13.19 -3.96 4.94
C VAL A 148 -12.01 -4.91 4.90
N THR A 149 -10.92 -4.58 5.61
CA THR A 149 -9.77 -5.47 5.80
C THR A 149 -9.50 -5.61 7.28
N GLY A 150 -9.32 -6.83 7.77
CA GLY A 150 -8.73 -7.13 9.06
C GLY A 150 -7.25 -7.47 8.90
N LYS A 151 -6.40 -6.97 9.77
CA LYS A 151 -4.94 -7.15 9.74
C LYS A 151 -4.41 -7.59 11.10
N VAL A 152 -3.49 -8.52 11.09
CA VAL A 152 -2.63 -8.88 12.23
C VAL A 152 -1.21 -8.53 11.82
N ALA A 153 -0.55 -7.63 12.55
CA ALA A 153 0.81 -7.25 12.27
C ALA A 153 1.71 -7.56 13.47
N GLN A 154 2.95 -7.94 13.22
CA GLN A 154 3.94 -8.29 14.22
C GLN A 154 5.30 -7.71 13.84
N ASP A 155 5.97 -7.07 14.79
CA ASP A 155 7.38 -6.72 14.70
C ASP A 155 8.20 -7.66 15.58
N ARG A 156 9.37 -8.02 15.10
CA ARG A 156 10.38 -8.78 15.82
C ARG A 156 11.73 -8.09 15.68
N VAL A 157 12.42 -7.95 16.81
CA VAL A 157 13.82 -7.50 16.85
C VAL A 157 14.56 -8.46 17.78
N SER A 158 15.51 -9.20 17.25
CA SER A 158 16.15 -10.34 17.94
C SER A 158 15.08 -11.30 18.47
N ASP A 159 15.03 -11.57 19.78
CA ASP A 159 14.05 -12.47 20.42
C ASP A 159 12.78 -11.73 20.88
N ALA A 160 12.81 -10.41 20.94
CA ALA A 160 11.66 -9.61 21.32
C ALA A 160 10.64 -9.51 20.18
N ARG A 161 9.36 -9.70 20.49
CA ARG A 161 8.26 -9.65 19.51
C ARG A 161 7.01 -9.07 20.14
N ASP A 162 6.32 -8.25 19.36
CA ASP A 162 5.03 -7.68 19.71
C ASP A 162 4.09 -7.66 18.50
N GLY A 163 2.81 -7.78 18.77
CA GLY A 163 1.79 -7.83 17.73
C GLY A 163 0.67 -6.82 17.95
N VAL A 164 -0.02 -6.46 16.88
CA VAL A 164 -1.14 -5.52 16.88
C VAL A 164 -2.21 -5.92 15.88
N LEU A 165 -3.47 -5.60 16.22
CA LEU A 165 -4.61 -5.70 15.31
C LEU A 165 -4.89 -4.35 14.68
N ALA A 166 -5.16 -4.35 13.37
CA ALA A 166 -5.57 -3.17 12.63
C ALA A 166 -6.71 -3.52 11.65
N ALA A 167 -7.46 -2.51 11.24
CA ALA A 167 -8.49 -2.66 10.24
C ALA A 167 -8.45 -1.52 9.22
N ASP A 168 -8.89 -1.80 8.00
CA ASP A 168 -9.13 -0.79 6.98
C ASP A 168 -10.60 -0.79 6.58
N VAL A 169 -11.10 0.38 6.20
CA VAL A 169 -12.43 0.55 5.63
C VAL A 169 -12.30 1.38 4.36
N GLY A 170 -12.94 0.94 3.29
CA GLY A 170 -12.88 1.59 2.00
C GLY A 170 -14.22 1.71 1.30
N ALA A 171 -14.32 2.70 0.43
CA ALA A 171 -15.41 2.88 -0.51
C ALA A 171 -14.84 3.23 -1.89
N ALA A 172 -15.53 2.82 -2.95
CA ALA A 172 -15.19 3.17 -4.31
C ALA A 172 -16.44 3.25 -5.19
N LYS A 173 -16.46 4.16 -6.15
CA LYS A 173 -17.53 4.32 -7.12
C LYS A 173 -16.96 4.55 -8.50
N GLU A 174 -17.48 3.83 -9.49
CA GLU A 174 -17.20 4.06 -10.91
C GLU A 174 -18.13 5.13 -11.46
N ILE A 175 -17.56 6.10 -12.16
CA ILE A 175 -18.24 7.20 -12.83
C ILE A 175 -17.69 7.29 -14.26
N GLY A 176 -18.36 6.61 -15.19
CA GLY A 176 -17.82 6.43 -16.54
C GLY A 176 -16.49 5.67 -16.51
N PRO A 177 -15.43 6.17 -17.17
CA PRO A 177 -14.13 5.51 -17.22
C PRO A 177 -13.27 5.76 -15.96
N VAL A 178 -13.80 6.49 -14.98
CA VAL A 178 -13.07 6.93 -13.81
C VAL A 178 -13.64 6.29 -12.55
N THR A 179 -12.77 5.89 -11.64
CA THR A 179 -13.11 5.46 -10.28
C THR A 179 -12.71 6.53 -9.28
N VAL A 180 -13.62 6.90 -8.41
CA VAL A 180 -13.33 7.68 -7.20
C VAL A 180 -13.29 6.73 -6.02
N GLY A 181 -12.27 6.82 -5.18
CA GLY A 181 -12.07 5.95 -4.03
C GLY A 181 -11.71 6.73 -2.77
N ALA A 182 -12.17 6.22 -1.64
CA ALA A 182 -11.78 6.72 -0.33
C ALA A 182 -11.49 5.54 0.60
N THR A 183 -10.49 5.67 1.48
CA THR A 183 -10.16 4.64 2.46
C THR A 183 -9.60 5.26 3.73
N VAL A 184 -9.83 4.58 4.85
CA VAL A 184 -9.12 4.79 6.10
C VAL A 184 -8.44 3.49 6.46
N GLN A 185 -7.13 3.55 6.64
CA GLN A 185 -6.27 2.40 6.86
C GLN A 185 -5.67 2.40 8.27
N ASN A 186 -5.33 1.21 8.72
CA ASN A 186 -4.65 0.97 9.99
C ASN A 186 -5.39 1.58 11.19
N LEU A 187 -6.72 1.40 11.21
CA LEU A 187 -7.56 1.70 12.37
C LEU A 187 -7.32 0.64 13.46
N GLY A 188 -7.15 1.07 14.70
CA GLY A 188 -6.99 0.18 15.83
C GLY A 188 -6.46 0.90 17.06
N ALA A 189 -6.43 0.19 18.18
CA ALA A 189 -5.80 0.68 19.40
C ALA A 189 -4.27 0.68 19.19
N GLY A 190 -3.59 1.70 19.71
CA GLY A 190 -2.14 1.66 19.84
C GLY A 190 -1.72 0.46 20.68
N ALA A 191 -0.55 -0.07 20.42
CA ALA A 191 0.02 -1.20 21.18
C ALA A 191 1.35 -0.80 21.81
N LYS A 192 1.79 -1.57 22.78
CA LYS A 192 3.20 -1.55 23.17
C LYS A 192 3.95 -2.34 22.11
N MET A 193 4.94 -1.73 21.49
CA MET A 193 5.81 -2.36 20.51
C MET A 193 7.23 -2.37 21.08
N LEU A 194 7.74 -3.58 21.37
CA LEU A 194 9.09 -3.78 21.92
C LEU A 194 9.37 -2.90 23.14
N GLY A 195 8.44 -2.89 24.10
CA GLY A 195 8.53 -2.10 25.32
C GLY A 195 8.18 -0.61 25.20
N THR A 196 7.93 -0.10 23.98
CA THR A 196 7.60 1.30 23.73
C THR A 196 6.16 1.45 23.29
N SER A 197 5.44 2.48 23.77
CA SER A 197 4.08 2.77 23.29
C SER A 197 4.16 3.31 21.86
N ALA A 198 3.52 2.60 20.93
CA ALA A 198 3.46 2.97 19.51
C ALA A 198 2.01 3.19 19.06
N ALA A 199 1.77 4.26 18.34
CA ALA A 199 0.50 4.48 17.67
C ALA A 199 0.49 3.76 16.30
N LEU A 200 -0.68 3.25 15.88
CA LEU A 200 -0.81 2.75 14.51
C LEU A 200 -0.64 3.87 13.49
N PRO A 201 -0.01 3.58 12.32
CA PRO A 201 0.16 4.54 11.23
C PRO A 201 -1.15 4.75 10.47
N THR A 202 -2.17 5.25 11.18
CA THR A 202 -3.49 5.52 10.61
C THR A 202 -3.38 6.52 9.47
N ARG A 203 -4.01 6.21 8.33
CA ARG A 203 -3.96 6.99 7.11
C ARG A 203 -5.34 7.07 6.46
N GLY A 204 -5.83 8.27 6.20
CA GLY A 204 -6.97 8.53 5.34
C GLY A 204 -6.49 8.85 3.92
N THR A 205 -7.12 8.29 2.90
CA THR A 205 -6.80 8.56 1.49
C THR A 205 -8.08 8.77 0.70
N ILE A 206 -8.09 9.79 -0.14
CA ILE A 206 -9.10 10.00 -1.18
C ILE A 206 -8.37 10.11 -2.52
N GLY A 207 -8.92 9.55 -3.56
CA GLY A 207 -8.27 9.58 -4.86
C GLY A 207 -9.21 9.29 -6.01
N VAL A 208 -8.66 9.48 -7.19
CA VAL A 208 -9.32 9.27 -8.49
C VAL A 208 -8.35 8.54 -9.41
N GLY A 209 -8.87 7.62 -10.20
CA GLY A 209 -8.07 6.90 -11.20
C GLY A 209 -8.91 6.37 -12.32
N GLY A 210 -8.31 6.14 -13.46
CA GLY A 210 -8.93 5.56 -14.64
C GLY A 210 -7.92 4.75 -15.44
N ALA A 211 -8.39 3.76 -16.17
CA ALA A 211 -7.56 2.92 -17.02
C ALA A 211 -8.28 2.63 -18.33
N GLY A 212 -7.50 2.22 -19.37
CA GLY A 212 -8.05 1.95 -20.69
C GLY A 212 -8.53 3.22 -21.41
N LEU A 213 -7.90 4.35 -21.14
CA LEU A 213 -8.18 5.61 -21.83
C LEU A 213 -7.38 5.64 -23.15
N PRO A 214 -8.02 5.58 -24.33
CA PRO A 214 -7.29 5.51 -25.59
C PRO A 214 -6.59 6.83 -25.91
N VAL A 215 -5.29 6.76 -26.23
CA VAL A 215 -4.46 7.90 -26.67
C VAL A 215 -3.67 7.48 -27.89
N GLY A 216 -4.24 7.65 -29.09
CA GLY A 216 -3.67 7.14 -30.33
C GLY A 216 -3.55 5.61 -30.29
N PRO A 217 -2.35 5.03 -30.52
CA PRO A 217 -2.12 3.59 -30.45
C PRO A 217 -1.88 3.07 -29.01
N LEU A 218 -1.96 3.95 -28.02
CA LEU A 218 -1.65 3.62 -26.62
C LEU A 218 -2.91 3.62 -25.77
N ASP A 219 -2.92 2.78 -24.76
CA ASP A 219 -3.87 2.82 -23.65
C ASP A 219 -3.25 3.55 -22.46
N MET A 220 -3.92 4.60 -21.99
CA MET A 220 -3.47 5.36 -20.84
C MET A 220 -4.21 4.95 -19.57
N ALA A 221 -3.49 4.89 -18.46
CA ALA A 221 -4.06 4.87 -17.13
C ALA A 221 -3.50 6.04 -16.31
N ILE A 222 -4.37 6.62 -15.49
CA ILE A 222 -4.01 7.72 -14.57
C ILE A 222 -4.47 7.38 -13.16
N SER A 223 -3.74 7.86 -12.17
CA SER A 223 -4.16 7.78 -10.77
C SER A 223 -3.62 8.96 -9.99
N ALA A 224 -4.45 9.55 -9.13
CA ALA A 224 -4.06 10.63 -8.24
C ALA A 224 -4.78 10.47 -6.88
N ALA A 225 -4.08 10.81 -5.81
CA ALA A 225 -4.63 10.72 -4.46
C ALA A 225 -4.05 11.77 -3.52
N LEU A 226 -4.84 12.12 -2.53
CA LEU A 226 -4.42 12.86 -1.35
C LEU A 226 -4.52 11.95 -0.14
N SER A 227 -3.43 11.80 0.59
CA SER A 227 -3.39 11.04 1.83
C SER A 227 -3.11 11.96 3.00
N VAL A 228 -3.79 11.70 4.12
CA VAL A 228 -3.56 12.37 5.40
C VAL A 228 -3.22 11.32 6.43
N ARG A 229 -2.07 11.44 7.06
CA ARG A 229 -1.65 10.55 8.16
C ARG A 229 -1.99 11.12 9.52
N ARG A 230 -2.00 10.26 10.51
CA ARG A 230 -2.01 10.65 11.92
C ARG A 230 -0.89 11.67 12.16
N GLY A 231 -1.25 12.86 12.67
CA GLY A 231 -0.34 14.01 12.78
C GLY A 231 -0.59 15.10 11.74
N GLY A 232 -1.57 14.91 10.83
CA GLY A 232 -2.08 15.97 9.94
C GLY A 232 -1.26 16.24 8.69
N ARG A 233 -0.17 15.47 8.44
CA ARG A 233 0.62 15.65 7.22
C ARG A 233 -0.18 15.19 6.00
N VAL A 234 -0.30 16.07 5.02
CA VAL A 234 -0.94 15.81 3.73
C VAL A 234 0.12 15.42 2.71
N SER A 235 -0.11 14.31 2.00
CA SER A 235 0.80 13.79 0.98
C SER A 235 0.03 13.59 -0.34
N PRO A 236 0.13 14.53 -1.28
CA PRO A 236 -0.35 14.33 -2.64
C PRO A 236 0.55 13.36 -3.39
N ALA A 237 -0.05 12.51 -4.21
CA ALA A 237 0.66 11.60 -5.10
C ALA A 237 -0.17 11.30 -6.35
N GLY A 238 0.49 10.91 -7.43
CA GLY A 238 -0.17 10.52 -8.67
C GLY A 238 0.79 9.95 -9.68
N GLY A 239 0.26 9.43 -10.78
CA GLY A 239 1.06 8.88 -11.85
C GLY A 239 0.26 8.63 -13.11
N VAL A 240 0.98 8.30 -14.17
CA VAL A 240 0.48 7.94 -15.49
C VAL A 240 1.17 6.68 -15.99
N GLU A 241 0.42 5.84 -16.67
CA GLU A 241 0.91 4.64 -17.37
C GLU A 241 0.46 4.73 -18.82
N PHE A 242 1.35 4.34 -19.74
CA PHE A 242 1.04 4.14 -21.14
C PHE A 242 1.30 2.69 -21.49
N GLY A 243 0.27 2.02 -21.97
CA GLY A 243 0.29 0.65 -22.45
C GLY A 243 0.29 0.61 -23.98
N TYR A 244 1.02 -0.33 -24.53
CA TYR A 244 1.04 -0.64 -25.97
C TYR A 244 0.75 -2.12 -26.18
N VAL A 245 -0.23 -2.42 -27.03
CA VAL A 245 -0.67 -3.78 -27.37
C VAL A 245 -0.29 -4.07 -28.83
N PRO A 246 0.90 -4.62 -29.10
CA PRO A 246 1.34 -4.92 -30.45
C PRO A 246 0.54 -6.06 -31.10
N ILE A 247 0.15 -7.04 -30.31
CA ILE A 247 -0.69 -8.19 -30.71
C ILE A 247 -1.59 -8.57 -29.54
N GLU A 248 -2.71 -9.22 -29.83
CA GLU A 248 -3.63 -9.71 -28.80
C GLU A 248 -2.91 -10.60 -27.77
N GLY A 249 -3.18 -10.36 -26.49
CA GLY A 249 -2.55 -11.07 -25.36
C GLY A 249 -1.19 -10.52 -24.95
N VAL A 250 -0.55 -9.61 -25.69
CA VAL A 250 0.75 -9.03 -25.35
C VAL A 250 0.62 -7.54 -25.07
N THR A 251 1.05 -7.10 -23.89
CA THR A 251 1.07 -5.68 -23.51
C THR A 251 2.41 -5.30 -22.92
N PHE A 252 2.97 -4.20 -23.40
CA PHE A 252 4.07 -3.49 -22.75
C PHE A 252 3.52 -2.21 -22.14
N ALA A 253 3.91 -1.90 -20.90
CA ALA A 253 3.54 -0.62 -20.32
C ALA A 253 4.72 0.03 -19.61
N GLY A 254 4.79 1.36 -19.73
CA GLY A 254 5.70 2.21 -18.98
C GLY A 254 4.90 3.15 -18.09
N ARG A 255 5.43 3.44 -16.89
CA ARG A 255 4.76 4.30 -15.92
C ARG A 255 5.72 5.23 -15.21
N VAL A 256 5.19 6.40 -14.84
CA VAL A 256 5.90 7.41 -14.04
C VAL A 256 4.93 7.90 -12.97
N GLY A 257 5.43 7.96 -11.74
CA GLY A 257 4.71 8.47 -10.60
C GLY A 257 5.46 9.61 -9.91
N ALA A 258 4.70 10.48 -9.25
CA ALA A 258 5.22 11.53 -8.39
C ALA A 258 4.45 11.56 -7.08
N ARG A 259 5.15 11.85 -5.98
CA ARG A 259 4.57 12.01 -4.65
C ARG A 259 5.32 13.06 -3.85
N LEU A 260 4.62 13.66 -2.87
CA LEU A 260 5.32 14.41 -1.85
C LEU A 260 5.93 13.43 -0.84
N PRO A 261 7.25 13.34 -0.73
CA PRO A 261 7.91 12.38 0.16
C PRO A 261 7.49 12.60 1.62
N GLU A 262 7.26 11.52 2.32
CA GLU A 262 6.89 11.58 3.74
C GLU A 262 8.11 11.70 4.64
N LYS A 263 9.24 11.16 4.20
CA LYS A 263 10.56 11.26 4.83
C LYS A 263 11.56 11.82 3.81
N ASN A 264 12.56 12.53 4.28
CA ASN A 264 13.59 13.13 3.43
C ASN A 264 14.40 12.10 2.61
N ALA A 265 14.37 10.82 2.99
CA ALA A 265 15.04 9.76 2.27
C ALA A 265 14.24 9.22 1.08
N GLU A 266 12.91 9.46 1.03
CA GLU A 266 12.06 8.95 -0.04
C GLU A 266 12.22 9.77 -1.32
N SER A 267 12.06 9.11 -2.47
CA SER A 267 12.05 9.80 -3.75
C SER A 267 10.71 10.49 -4.01
N PRO A 268 10.72 11.71 -4.53
CA PRO A 268 9.52 12.33 -5.06
C PRO A 268 9.05 11.70 -6.39
N VAL A 269 9.91 10.96 -7.08
CA VAL A 269 9.60 10.36 -8.39
C VAL A 269 9.87 8.87 -8.36
N THR A 270 8.99 8.11 -8.96
CA THR A 270 9.11 6.67 -9.17
C THR A 270 8.88 6.33 -10.63
N VAL A 271 9.48 5.27 -11.12
CA VAL A 271 9.26 4.76 -12.47
C VAL A 271 8.95 3.28 -12.44
N GLY A 272 8.25 2.80 -13.46
CA GLY A 272 7.94 1.38 -13.56
C GLY A 272 7.72 0.95 -14.99
N ALA A 273 7.78 -0.35 -15.21
CA ALA A 273 7.48 -1.00 -16.47
C ALA A 273 6.72 -2.31 -16.22
N SER A 274 5.97 -2.77 -17.20
CA SER A 274 5.40 -4.10 -17.17
C SER A 274 5.37 -4.75 -18.53
N PHE A 275 5.47 -6.07 -18.51
CA PHE A 275 5.21 -6.96 -19.63
C PHE A 275 4.08 -7.91 -19.23
N THR A 276 3.03 -7.95 -20.03
CA THR A 276 1.91 -8.88 -19.83
C THR A 276 1.80 -9.80 -21.03
N PHE A 277 1.68 -11.10 -20.75
CA PHE A 277 1.38 -12.13 -21.72
C PHE A 277 0.15 -12.91 -21.23
N ASP A 278 -0.96 -12.78 -21.95
CA ASP A 278 -2.27 -13.30 -21.56
C ASP A 278 -2.68 -12.91 -20.13
N ARG A 279 -2.60 -13.88 -19.22
CA ARG A 279 -2.97 -13.74 -17.80
C ARG A 279 -1.78 -13.42 -16.88
N LEU A 280 -0.56 -13.55 -17.40
CA LEU A 280 0.67 -13.36 -16.65
C LEU A 280 1.22 -11.96 -16.89
N SER A 281 1.45 -11.22 -15.82
CA SER A 281 2.13 -9.92 -15.87
C SER A 281 3.39 -9.96 -15.01
N ILE A 282 4.48 -9.44 -15.56
CA ILE A 282 5.72 -9.18 -14.85
C ILE A 282 5.85 -7.66 -14.74
N ASP A 283 5.97 -7.17 -13.53
CA ASP A 283 6.07 -5.74 -13.22
C ASP A 283 7.45 -5.43 -12.62
N TYR A 284 7.97 -4.25 -12.93
CA TYR A 284 9.16 -3.69 -12.31
C TYR A 284 8.87 -2.26 -11.87
N ALA A 285 9.38 -1.88 -10.72
CA ALA A 285 9.39 -0.50 -10.25
C ALA A 285 10.74 -0.13 -9.64
N PHE A 286 11.10 1.12 -9.82
CA PHE A 286 12.33 1.72 -9.34
C PHE A 286 12.02 2.99 -8.57
N GLU A 287 12.65 3.12 -7.42
CA GLU A 287 12.56 4.26 -6.54
C GLU A 287 13.96 4.69 -6.12
N PRO A 288 14.48 5.84 -6.61
CA PRO A 288 15.72 6.39 -6.11
C PRO A 288 15.52 6.98 -4.72
N TYR A 289 16.49 6.85 -3.81
CA TYR A 289 16.46 7.52 -2.50
C TYR A 289 17.32 8.76 -2.51
N GLN A 290 16.92 9.78 -1.75
CA GLN A 290 17.74 10.95 -1.51
C GLN A 290 18.92 10.55 -0.60
N GLY A 291 20.12 10.54 -1.15
CA GLY A 291 21.33 10.10 -0.47
C GLY A 291 22.01 8.96 -1.22
N LYS A 292 22.23 7.84 -0.58
CA LYS A 292 22.84 6.66 -1.22
C LYS A 292 21.85 5.49 -1.17
N GLY A 293 21.47 5.00 -2.36
CA GLY A 293 20.65 3.80 -2.48
C GLY A 293 19.44 3.97 -3.40
N SER A 294 18.77 2.86 -3.63
CA SER A 294 17.57 2.76 -4.44
C SER A 294 16.76 1.56 -4.00
N GLY A 295 15.45 1.61 -4.23
CA GLY A 295 14.53 0.48 -4.14
C GLY A 295 14.29 -0.10 -5.54
N HIS A 296 14.39 -1.42 -5.64
CA HIS A 296 14.07 -2.20 -6.83
C HIS A 296 13.03 -3.22 -6.47
N ARG A 297 11.84 -3.10 -7.06
CA ARG A 297 10.74 -4.04 -6.84
C ARG A 297 10.41 -4.79 -8.13
N VAL A 298 10.31 -6.09 -8.01
CA VAL A 298 9.81 -6.98 -9.07
C VAL A 298 8.51 -7.60 -8.59
N GLY A 299 7.51 -7.65 -9.46
CA GLY A 299 6.21 -8.25 -9.21
C GLY A 299 5.83 -9.25 -10.27
N LEU A 300 5.08 -10.26 -9.85
CA LEU A 300 4.44 -11.25 -10.70
C LEU A 300 2.95 -11.26 -10.39
N ARG A 301 2.11 -11.21 -11.41
CA ARG A 301 0.66 -11.23 -11.25
C ARG A 301 0.02 -12.17 -12.26
N ILE A 302 -0.93 -12.96 -11.77
CA ILE A 302 -1.73 -13.89 -12.57
C ILE A 302 -3.21 -13.54 -12.36
N ARG A 303 -3.96 -13.42 -13.47
CA ARG A 303 -5.40 -13.10 -13.48
C ARG A 303 -6.23 -14.21 -14.10
#